data_0a1abd00b4c5cf88385dd4671a177390
#
_entry.id   0a1abd00b4c5cf88385dd4671a177390
#
_cell.length_a   1.000
_cell.length_b   1.000
_cell.length_c   1.000
_cell.angle_alpha   90.00
_cell.angle_beta   90.00
_cell.angle_gamma   90.00
#
_symmetry.space_group_name_H-M   'P 1'
#
loop_
_entity.id
_entity.type
_entity.pdbx_description
1 polymer ?
#
loop_
_entity_poly.entity_id
_entity_poly.type
_entity_poly.pdbx_seq_one_letter_code
_entity_poly.pdbx_strand_id
1 'polypeptide(L)'
;MEQTEKQIYTVSSGVLTREDDGKKLLRIANAPVRCEKRISTMEGIILGRTAIRGERSGHIRGRSYVLLDTLGKTCAVMRPGYAKGEDPEEIGWPIHRMPTVDHAEVMIDGELCMLTMHSAHHYTLSKIGKVCRAQLTHRGLCGGWRIESESGFTPKTLSAFYVFCRYMEQENEFPMI
;
A
#
# COMPACT_ATOMS: atom_id res chain seq x y z
N MET A 1 -0.45 -29.62 7.08
CA MET A 1 -0.55 -28.29 6.44
C MET A 1 -1.64 -27.53 7.18
N GLU A 2 -1.26 -26.61 8.08
CA GLU A 2 -2.23 -25.70 8.70
C GLU A 2 -2.81 -24.81 7.58
N GLN A 3 -4.09 -24.95 7.34
CA GLN A 3 -4.83 -23.98 6.52
C GLN A 3 -4.88 -22.69 7.35
N THR A 4 -4.02 -21.74 7.02
CA THR A 4 -4.08 -20.40 7.62
C THR A 4 -5.43 -19.81 7.26
N GLU A 5 -6.25 -19.57 8.25
CA GLU A 5 -7.59 -19.00 8.08
C GLU A 5 -7.45 -17.61 7.43
N LYS A 6 -8.03 -17.46 6.25
CA LYS A 6 -8.02 -16.18 5.52
C LYS A 6 -9.12 -15.28 6.06
N GLN A 7 -8.75 -14.04 6.33
CA GLN A 7 -9.67 -12.98 6.70
C GLN A 7 -9.92 -12.07 5.50
N ILE A 8 -11.16 -11.65 5.33
CA ILE A 8 -11.59 -10.85 4.20
C ILE A 8 -12.11 -9.50 4.69
N TYR A 9 -11.65 -8.45 4.00
CA TYR A 9 -12.02 -7.07 4.29
C TYR A 9 -12.37 -6.35 3.00
N THR A 10 -13.15 -5.29 3.12
CA THR A 10 -13.44 -4.36 2.02
C THR A 10 -13.04 -2.94 2.39
N VAL A 11 -12.57 -2.18 1.41
CA VAL A 11 -12.35 -0.73 1.54
C VAL A 11 -13.25 -0.02 0.54
N SER A 12 -14.19 0.74 1.04
CA SER A 12 -15.10 1.56 0.24
C SER A 12 -15.27 2.92 0.89
N SER A 13 -15.18 3.99 0.08
CA SER A 13 -15.25 5.37 0.57
C SER A 13 -14.34 5.65 1.77
N GLY A 14 -13.15 5.06 1.77
CA GLY A 14 -12.17 5.22 2.85
C GLY A 14 -12.53 4.50 4.16
N VAL A 15 -13.47 3.56 4.15
CA VAL A 15 -13.83 2.76 5.33
C VAL A 15 -13.38 1.33 5.13
N LEU A 16 -12.55 0.82 6.05
CA LEU A 16 -12.19 -0.60 6.14
C LEU A 16 -13.27 -1.34 6.91
N THR A 17 -13.89 -2.31 6.27
CA THR A 17 -14.97 -3.14 6.82
C THR A 17 -14.56 -4.61 6.77
N ARG A 18 -14.80 -5.37 7.83
CA ARG A 18 -14.62 -6.82 7.83
C ARG A 18 -15.83 -7.47 7.18
N GLU A 19 -15.59 -8.43 6.26
CA GLU A 19 -16.67 -8.94 5.40
C GLU A 19 -17.59 -9.93 6.13
N ASP A 20 -17.06 -10.73 7.06
CA ASP A 20 -17.79 -11.78 7.77
C ASP A 20 -18.95 -11.28 8.62
N ASP A 21 -18.78 -10.14 9.30
CA ASP A 21 -19.79 -9.55 10.20
C ASP A 21 -20.23 -8.14 9.76
N GLY A 22 -19.70 -7.62 8.66
CA GLY A 22 -20.00 -6.27 8.16
C GLY A 22 -19.52 -5.15 9.08
N LYS A 23 -18.66 -5.44 10.06
CA LYS A 23 -18.18 -4.46 11.04
C LYS A 23 -17.24 -3.46 10.40
N LYS A 24 -17.59 -2.18 10.47
CA LYS A 24 -16.73 -1.06 10.11
C LYS A 24 -15.63 -0.91 11.17
N LEU A 25 -14.38 -1.04 10.76
CA LEU A 25 -13.24 -1.09 11.67
C LEU A 25 -12.51 0.24 11.76
N LEU A 26 -12.10 0.78 10.62
CA LEU A 26 -11.27 1.98 10.54
C LEU A 26 -11.71 2.89 9.40
N ARG A 27 -11.37 4.16 9.55
CA ARG A 27 -11.51 5.18 8.51
C ARG A 27 -10.14 5.62 8.02
N ILE A 28 -9.99 5.68 6.70
CA ILE A 28 -8.83 6.20 5.98
C ILE A 28 -9.27 7.50 5.31
N ALA A 29 -8.68 8.62 5.71
CA ALA A 29 -9.05 9.94 5.21
C ALA A 29 -7.80 10.74 4.81
N ASN A 30 -7.98 11.72 3.93
CA ASN A 30 -6.91 12.67 3.62
C ASN A 30 -6.51 13.43 4.89
N ALA A 31 -5.21 13.55 5.12
CA ALA A 31 -4.68 14.47 6.11
C ALA A 31 -4.54 15.88 5.51
N PRO A 32 -4.40 16.93 6.36
CA PRO A 32 -4.16 18.30 5.87
C PRO A 32 -2.88 18.41 5.05
N VAL A 33 -1.88 17.59 5.35
CA VAL A 33 -0.62 17.54 4.59
C VAL A 33 -0.84 16.73 3.31
N ARG A 34 -0.41 17.27 2.19
CA ARG A 34 -0.58 16.66 0.86
C ARG A 34 0.05 15.26 0.81
N CYS A 35 -0.70 14.31 0.27
CA CYS A 35 -0.34 12.89 0.13
C CYS A 35 -0.23 12.10 1.43
N GLU A 36 -0.56 12.67 2.58
CA GLU A 36 -0.72 11.90 3.80
C GLU A 36 -2.14 11.38 3.93
N LYS A 37 -2.28 10.18 4.50
CA LYS A 37 -3.57 9.60 4.90
C LYS A 37 -3.58 9.39 6.41
N ARG A 38 -4.67 9.78 7.04
CA ARG A 38 -4.93 9.53 8.45
C ARG A 38 -5.74 8.26 8.60
N ILE A 39 -5.31 7.40 9.52
CA ILE A 39 -6.01 6.17 9.90
C ILE A 39 -6.60 6.39 11.30
N SER A 40 -7.90 6.25 11.43
CA SER A 40 -8.62 6.48 12.70
C SER A 40 -9.67 5.41 12.94
N THR A 41 -10.13 5.29 14.19
CA THR A 41 -11.34 4.51 14.51
C THR A 41 -12.57 5.18 13.90
N MET A 42 -13.72 4.51 13.96
CA MET A 42 -14.97 5.08 13.47
C MET A 42 -15.44 6.26 14.35
N GLU A 43 -15.02 6.31 15.61
CA GLU A 43 -15.28 7.39 16.57
C GLU A 43 -14.31 8.58 16.38
N GLY A 44 -13.34 8.47 15.46
CA GLY A 44 -12.41 9.56 15.13
C GLY A 44 -11.10 9.54 15.92
N ILE A 45 -10.82 8.52 16.73
CA ILE A 45 -9.54 8.38 17.43
C ILE A 45 -8.46 8.04 16.40
N ILE A 46 -7.43 8.88 16.29
CA ILE A 46 -6.33 8.68 15.35
C ILE A 46 -5.45 7.54 15.87
N LEU A 47 -5.18 6.56 15.02
CA LEU A 47 -4.30 5.41 15.30
C LEU A 47 -2.94 5.53 14.61
N GLY A 48 -2.86 6.35 13.58
CA GLY A 48 -1.66 6.56 12.81
C GLY A 48 -1.90 7.34 11.52
N ARG A 49 -0.82 7.51 10.78
CA ARG A 49 -0.86 8.18 9.47
C ARG A 49 0.15 7.56 8.52
N THR A 50 -0.13 7.61 7.24
CA THR A 50 0.86 7.31 6.20
C THR A 50 1.46 8.60 5.67
N ALA A 51 2.72 8.56 5.27
CA ALA A 51 3.43 9.69 4.69
C ALA A 51 4.39 9.22 3.61
N ILE A 52 4.71 10.12 2.69
CA ILE A 52 5.76 9.94 1.68
C ILE A 52 7.00 10.69 2.17
N ARG A 53 8.13 10.00 2.24
CA ARG A 53 9.44 10.56 2.55
C ARG A 53 10.34 10.54 1.32
N GLY A 54 11.23 11.51 1.20
CA GLY A 54 12.13 11.70 0.07
C GLY A 54 11.63 12.73 -0.96
N GLU A 55 12.45 13.00 -1.95
CA GLU A 55 12.12 13.98 -2.98
C GLU A 55 11.02 13.47 -3.91
N ARG A 56 10.10 14.35 -4.26
CA ARG A 56 8.97 14.03 -5.15
C ARG A 56 9.28 14.20 -6.63
N SER A 57 10.25 15.06 -6.94
CA SER A 57 10.65 15.36 -8.31
C SER A 57 11.70 14.37 -8.75
N GLY A 58 11.43 13.62 -9.81
CA GLY A 58 12.42 12.77 -10.44
C GLY A 58 12.37 11.31 -10.00
N HIS A 59 13.53 10.77 -9.71
CA HIS A 59 13.75 9.36 -9.48
C HIS A 59 13.10 8.84 -8.19
N ILE A 60 12.54 7.62 -8.19
CA ILE A 60 11.96 7.01 -6.98
C ILE A 60 13.01 6.51 -5.98
N ARG A 61 14.30 6.43 -6.37
CA ARG A 61 15.38 6.11 -5.46
C ARG A 61 15.44 7.10 -4.30
N GLY A 62 15.52 6.61 -3.09
CA GLY A 62 15.45 7.43 -1.88
C GLY A 62 14.04 7.82 -1.44
N ARG A 63 13.00 7.53 -2.25
CA ARG A 63 11.61 7.68 -1.85
C ARG A 63 11.14 6.50 -1.01
N SER A 64 10.43 6.76 0.05
CA SER A 64 9.79 5.72 0.85
C SER A 64 8.41 6.17 1.32
N TYR A 65 7.52 5.20 1.47
CA TYR A 65 6.21 5.38 2.08
C TYR A 65 6.25 4.77 3.46
N VAL A 66 5.73 5.48 4.45
CA VAL A 66 5.82 5.06 5.85
C VAL A 66 4.45 5.05 6.51
N LEU A 67 4.25 4.10 7.41
CA LEU A 67 3.18 4.12 8.40
C LEU A 67 3.78 4.60 9.72
N LEU A 68 3.24 5.67 10.25
CA LEU A 68 3.62 6.25 11.54
C LEU A 68 2.50 6.01 12.56
N ASP A 69 2.89 5.74 13.81
CA ASP A 69 1.94 5.74 14.92
C ASP A 69 1.61 7.18 15.39
N THR A 70 0.86 7.29 16.47
CA THR A 70 0.44 8.58 17.05
C THR A 70 1.61 9.40 17.63
N LEU A 71 2.71 8.75 17.95
CA LEU A 71 3.95 9.37 18.45
C LEU A 71 4.95 9.70 17.33
N GLY A 72 4.60 9.37 16.07
CA GLY A 72 5.48 9.57 14.92
C GLY A 72 6.53 8.47 14.74
N LYS A 73 6.46 7.38 15.49
CA LYS A 73 7.32 6.22 15.31
C LYS A 73 6.91 5.45 14.05
N THR A 74 7.89 5.03 13.27
CA THR A 74 7.67 4.25 12.05
C THR A 74 7.29 2.80 12.40
N CYS A 75 6.11 2.36 11.95
CA CYS A 75 5.59 1.00 12.09
C CYS A 75 5.81 0.15 10.85
N ALA A 76 5.76 0.76 9.66
CA ALA A 76 6.04 0.09 8.40
C ALA A 76 6.72 1.05 7.42
N VAL A 77 7.54 0.49 6.55
CA VAL A 77 8.24 1.24 5.48
C VAL A 77 8.08 0.48 4.18
N MET A 78 7.72 1.17 3.10
CA MET A 78 7.70 0.66 1.74
C MET A 78 8.67 1.44 0.87
N ARG A 79 9.49 0.73 0.08
CA ARG A 79 10.41 1.32 -0.90
C ARG A 79 10.02 0.81 -2.30
N PRO A 80 9.48 1.69 -3.15
CA PRO A 80 9.11 1.32 -4.52
C PRO A 80 10.34 1.01 -5.36
N GLY A 81 10.20 0.08 -6.32
CA GLY A 81 11.20 -0.31 -7.28
C GLY A 81 10.66 -0.26 -8.71
N TYR A 82 11.54 0.06 -9.66
CA TYR A 82 11.19 0.03 -11.09
C TYR A 82 11.09 -1.41 -11.60
N ALA A 83 10.21 -1.62 -12.57
CA ALA A 83 10.16 -2.85 -13.34
C ALA A 83 11.52 -3.15 -13.98
N LYS A 84 11.80 -4.44 -14.16
CA LYS A 84 13.09 -4.89 -14.70
C LYS A 84 13.38 -4.22 -16.06
N GLY A 85 14.54 -3.59 -16.15
CA GLY A 85 14.98 -2.88 -17.36
C GLY A 85 14.27 -1.55 -17.60
N GLU A 86 13.58 -0.99 -16.60
CA GLU A 86 12.92 0.32 -16.68
C GLU A 86 13.55 1.37 -15.77
N ASP A 87 14.64 1.03 -15.08
CA ASP A 87 15.38 2.01 -14.28
C ASP A 87 16.00 3.09 -15.18
N PRO A 88 15.67 4.37 -14.98
CA PRO A 88 16.19 5.46 -15.81
C PRO A 88 17.71 5.54 -15.85
N GLU A 89 18.41 5.11 -14.79
CA GLU A 89 19.87 5.08 -14.77
C GLU A 89 20.47 3.95 -15.61
N GLU A 90 19.71 2.85 -15.81
CA GLU A 90 20.14 1.72 -16.64
C GLU A 90 19.83 1.96 -18.12
N ILE A 91 18.70 2.62 -18.42
CA ILE A 91 18.24 2.86 -19.81
C ILE A 91 18.99 4.03 -20.46
N GLY A 92 19.38 5.04 -19.65
CA GLY A 92 19.96 6.29 -20.16
C GLY A 92 18.95 7.22 -20.83
N TRP A 93 19.41 8.38 -21.28
CA TRP A 93 18.60 9.37 -21.99
C TRP A 93 18.72 9.23 -23.51
N PRO A 94 17.66 9.56 -24.27
CA PRO A 94 16.37 10.07 -23.84
C PRO A 94 15.40 8.96 -23.41
N ILE A 95 14.66 9.20 -22.33
CA ILE A 95 13.59 8.32 -21.89
C ILE A 95 12.33 8.63 -22.73
N HIS A 96 11.88 7.64 -23.50
CA HIS A 96 10.71 7.81 -24.38
C HIS A 96 9.36 7.54 -23.70
N ARG A 97 9.40 6.93 -22.51
CA ARG A 97 8.21 6.65 -21.70
C ARG A 97 8.54 6.75 -20.22
N MET A 98 7.50 6.98 -19.41
CA MET A 98 7.66 6.95 -17.95
C MET A 98 8.04 5.53 -17.49
N PRO A 99 9.07 5.39 -16.66
CA PRO A 99 9.42 4.11 -16.06
C PRO A 99 8.28 3.58 -15.18
N THR A 100 8.01 2.29 -15.27
CA THR A 100 6.95 1.63 -14.50
C THR A 100 7.47 1.14 -13.17
N VAL A 101 6.74 1.43 -12.11
CA VAL A 101 6.92 0.84 -10.77
C VAL A 101 5.99 -0.35 -10.65
N ASP A 102 6.52 -1.55 -10.46
CA ASP A 102 5.74 -2.78 -10.39
C ASP A 102 5.91 -3.57 -9.09
N HIS A 103 6.88 -3.19 -8.26
CA HIS A 103 7.12 -3.85 -6.98
C HIS A 103 7.59 -2.86 -5.91
N ALA A 104 7.57 -3.30 -4.66
CA ALA A 104 8.17 -2.57 -3.55
C ALA A 104 8.63 -3.52 -2.45
N GLU A 105 9.75 -3.20 -1.82
CA GLU A 105 10.14 -3.83 -0.56
C GLU A 105 9.35 -3.19 0.59
N VAL A 106 8.72 -4.03 1.40
CA VAL A 106 7.89 -3.59 2.54
C VAL A 106 8.39 -4.22 3.82
N MET A 107 8.84 -3.39 4.75
CA MET A 107 9.18 -3.80 6.11
C MET A 107 7.97 -3.58 7.01
N ILE A 108 7.41 -4.65 7.57
CA ILE A 108 6.27 -4.62 8.48
C ILE A 108 6.62 -5.47 9.71
N ASP A 109 6.51 -4.90 10.91
CA ASP A 109 6.76 -5.58 12.18
C ASP A 109 8.11 -6.33 12.22
N GLY A 110 9.15 -5.76 11.58
CA GLY A 110 10.49 -6.34 11.47
C GLY A 110 10.62 -7.44 10.41
N GLU A 111 9.58 -7.77 9.68
CA GLU A 111 9.61 -8.73 8.58
C GLU A 111 9.68 -8.03 7.22
N LEU A 112 10.58 -8.51 6.37
CA LEU A 112 10.70 -8.03 4.97
C LEU A 112 9.75 -8.83 4.08
N CYS A 113 8.87 -8.08 3.41
CA CYS A 113 7.90 -8.58 2.44
C CYS A 113 8.14 -7.90 1.08
N MET A 114 7.67 -8.55 0.02
CA MET A 114 7.61 -8.00 -1.32
C MET A 114 6.16 -7.68 -1.67
N LEU A 115 5.89 -6.43 -1.99
CA LEU A 115 4.63 -6.00 -2.60
C LEU A 115 4.81 -6.02 -4.12
N THR A 116 3.93 -6.73 -4.82
CA THR A 116 3.94 -6.83 -6.28
C THR A 116 2.65 -6.25 -6.85
N MET A 117 2.77 -5.37 -7.81
CA MET A 117 1.66 -4.82 -8.59
C MET A 117 1.51 -5.62 -9.88
N HIS A 118 0.48 -6.48 -9.96
CA HIS A 118 0.18 -7.24 -11.18
C HIS A 118 -0.59 -6.41 -12.21
N SER A 119 -1.37 -5.46 -11.71
CA SER A 119 -2.11 -4.45 -12.48
C SER A 119 -2.54 -3.31 -11.57
N ALA A 120 -3.09 -2.23 -12.13
CA ALA A 120 -3.71 -1.15 -11.35
C ALA A 120 -4.88 -1.62 -10.44
N HIS A 121 -5.33 -2.88 -10.59
CA HIS A 121 -6.47 -3.46 -9.86
C HIS A 121 -6.12 -4.71 -9.05
N HIS A 122 -4.85 -5.14 -9.06
CA HIS A 122 -4.44 -6.36 -8.37
C HIS A 122 -3.01 -6.25 -7.82
N TYR A 123 -2.88 -6.45 -6.52
CA TYR A 123 -1.62 -6.39 -5.77
C TYR A 123 -1.51 -7.60 -4.84
N THR A 124 -0.29 -8.08 -4.63
CA THR A 124 0.00 -9.14 -3.66
C THR A 124 1.14 -8.74 -2.74
N LEU A 125 1.02 -9.06 -1.47
CA LEU A 125 2.07 -8.93 -0.46
C LEU A 125 2.53 -10.32 -0.06
N SER A 126 3.79 -10.63 -0.30
CA SER A 126 4.37 -11.95 -0.02
C SER A 126 5.62 -11.81 0.85
N LYS A 127 5.83 -12.75 1.75
CA LYS A 127 7.14 -12.87 2.42
C LYS A 127 8.15 -13.40 1.41
N ILE A 128 9.38 -12.90 1.43
CA ILE A 128 10.42 -13.31 0.49
C ILE A 128 10.59 -14.84 0.53
N GLY A 129 10.42 -15.48 -0.63
CA GLY A 129 10.50 -16.94 -0.77
C GLY A 129 9.33 -17.74 -0.21
N LYS A 130 8.19 -17.11 0.11
CA LYS A 130 6.99 -17.74 0.68
C LYS A 130 5.69 -17.33 -0.01
N VAL A 131 4.61 -17.98 0.45
CA VAL A 131 3.23 -17.81 -0.02
C VAL A 131 2.76 -16.35 0.19
N CYS A 132 1.80 -15.93 -0.64
CA CYS A 132 1.10 -14.67 -0.53
C CYS A 132 0.43 -14.53 0.84
N ARG A 133 0.77 -13.47 1.58
CA ARG A 133 0.22 -13.16 2.90
C ARG A 133 -1.01 -12.27 2.85
N ALA A 134 -1.08 -11.40 1.86
CA ALA A 134 -2.25 -10.57 1.62
C ALA A 134 -2.35 -10.24 0.13
N GLN A 135 -3.58 -10.04 -0.34
CA GLN A 135 -3.84 -9.54 -1.68
C GLN A 135 -4.90 -8.44 -1.65
N LEU A 136 -4.77 -7.49 -2.56
CA LEU A 136 -5.71 -6.40 -2.76
C LEU A 136 -6.23 -6.47 -4.19
N THR A 137 -7.55 -6.52 -4.36
CA THR A 137 -8.21 -6.55 -5.66
C THR A 137 -9.32 -5.51 -5.74
N HIS A 138 -9.46 -4.85 -6.89
CA HIS A 138 -10.57 -3.94 -7.15
C HIS A 138 -11.85 -4.73 -7.45
N ARG A 139 -12.98 -4.28 -6.88
CA ARG A 139 -14.27 -4.98 -6.99
C ARG A 139 -15.04 -4.66 -8.28
N GLY A 140 -14.39 -4.08 -9.28
CA GLY A 140 -15.01 -3.75 -10.57
C GLY A 140 -16.19 -2.79 -10.42
N LEU A 141 -17.31 -3.12 -11.05
CA LEU A 141 -18.54 -2.28 -11.06
C LEU A 141 -19.15 -2.07 -9.67
N CYS A 142 -18.92 -2.98 -8.72
CA CYS A 142 -19.39 -2.83 -7.33
C CYS A 142 -18.65 -1.72 -6.58
N GLY A 143 -17.54 -1.25 -7.12
CA GLY A 143 -16.69 -0.22 -6.52
C GLY A 143 -15.97 -0.68 -5.26
N GLY A 144 -14.91 0.05 -4.89
CA GLY A 144 -14.10 -0.26 -3.73
C GLY A 144 -13.11 -1.42 -3.96
N TRP A 145 -12.49 -1.83 -2.88
CA TRP A 145 -11.39 -2.80 -2.88
C TRP A 145 -11.67 -3.93 -1.92
N ARG A 146 -11.19 -5.12 -2.25
CA ARG A 146 -11.23 -6.31 -1.40
C ARG A 146 -9.82 -6.69 -0.99
N ILE A 147 -9.61 -6.89 0.31
CA ILE A 147 -8.36 -7.37 0.88
C ILE A 147 -8.61 -8.78 1.41
N GLU A 148 -7.83 -9.74 0.96
CA GLU A 148 -7.73 -11.06 1.58
C GLU A 148 -6.37 -11.13 2.27
N SER A 149 -6.34 -11.50 3.55
CA SER A 149 -5.11 -11.61 4.31
C SER A 149 -5.09 -12.87 5.16
N GLU A 150 -3.89 -13.37 5.47
CA GLU A 150 -3.72 -14.35 6.55
C GLU A 150 -4.08 -13.72 7.91
N SER A 151 -4.40 -14.54 8.87
CA SER A 151 -4.56 -14.11 10.27
C SER A 151 -3.26 -13.52 10.80
N GLY A 152 -3.33 -12.41 11.54
CA GLY A 152 -2.18 -11.74 12.15
C GLY A 152 -1.93 -10.30 11.68
N PHE A 153 -2.50 -9.88 10.55
CA PHE A 153 -2.46 -8.46 10.19
C PHE A 153 -3.48 -7.65 10.99
N THR A 154 -3.03 -6.56 11.59
CA THR A 154 -3.95 -5.62 12.26
C THR A 154 -4.74 -4.81 11.22
N PRO A 155 -5.96 -4.34 11.53
CA PRO A 155 -6.70 -3.44 10.65
C PRO A 155 -5.91 -2.18 10.26
N LYS A 156 -5.07 -1.66 11.16
CA LYS A 156 -4.18 -0.52 10.88
C LYS A 156 -3.14 -0.88 9.79
N THR A 157 -2.52 -2.05 9.89
CA THR A 157 -1.55 -2.53 8.89
C THR A 157 -2.21 -2.78 7.54
N LEU A 158 -3.43 -3.35 7.51
CA LEU A 158 -4.19 -3.55 6.27
C LEU A 158 -4.61 -2.23 5.64
N SER A 159 -4.95 -1.22 6.45
CA SER A 159 -5.21 0.13 5.95
C SER A 159 -3.98 0.76 5.32
N ALA A 160 -2.80 0.57 5.92
CA ALA A 160 -1.54 1.04 5.36
C ALA A 160 -1.18 0.28 4.06
N PHE A 161 -1.37 -1.03 4.02
CA PHE A 161 -1.18 -1.84 2.81
C PHE A 161 -2.03 -1.31 1.65
N TYR A 162 -3.32 -1.05 1.88
CA TYR A 162 -4.19 -0.43 0.89
C TYR A 162 -3.63 0.92 0.40
N VAL A 163 -3.24 1.81 1.32
CA VAL A 163 -2.71 3.13 0.96
C VAL A 163 -1.39 3.01 0.19
N PHE A 164 -0.51 2.09 0.55
CA PHE A 164 0.75 1.85 -0.16
C PHE A 164 0.52 1.37 -1.60
N CYS A 165 -0.46 0.49 -1.83
CA CYS A 165 -0.85 0.10 -3.18
C CYS A 165 -1.32 1.31 -4.00
N ARG A 166 -2.09 2.22 -3.39
CA ARG A 166 -2.52 3.47 -4.06
C ARG A 166 -1.37 4.42 -4.34
N TYR A 167 -0.35 4.47 -3.49
CA TYR A 167 0.87 5.24 -3.76
C TYR A 167 1.66 4.65 -4.93
N MET A 168 1.78 3.33 -5.04
CA MET A 168 2.43 2.68 -6.20
C MET A 168 1.72 3.02 -7.51
N GLU A 169 0.39 3.01 -7.52
CA GLU A 169 -0.37 3.39 -8.70
C GLU A 169 -0.08 4.84 -9.10
N GLN A 170 -0.02 5.76 -8.14
CA GLN A 170 0.30 7.17 -8.38
C GLN A 170 1.71 7.38 -8.97
N GLU A 171 2.67 6.50 -8.69
CA GLU A 171 4.00 6.58 -9.33
C GLU A 171 3.93 6.30 -10.83
N ASN A 172 2.93 5.53 -11.27
CA ASN A 172 2.72 5.18 -12.67
C ASN A 172 1.76 6.15 -13.40
N GLU A 173 1.12 7.06 -12.68
CA GLU A 173 0.28 8.09 -13.26
C GLU A 173 1.17 9.18 -13.88
N PHE A 174 0.87 9.57 -15.12
CA PHE A 174 1.50 10.74 -15.71
C PHE A 174 1.21 11.97 -14.86
N PRO A 175 2.23 12.73 -14.45
CA PRO A 175 1.97 14.07 -13.94
C PRO A 175 1.34 14.86 -15.08
N MET A 176 0.06 15.14 -15.00
CA MET A 176 -0.53 16.16 -15.86
C MET A 176 0.14 17.48 -15.51
N ILE A 177 0.97 17.94 -16.44
CA ILE A 177 1.64 19.24 -16.38
C ILE A 177 0.61 20.34 -16.59
#